data_7e488a2746272083ee13aa0077ec1022
#
_entry.id   7e488a2746272083ee13aa0077ec1022
#
_cell.length_a   1.000
_cell.length_b   1.000
_cell.length_c   1.000
_cell.angle_alpha   90.00
_cell.angle_beta   90.00
_cell.angle_gamma   90.00
#
_symmetry.space_group_name_H-M   'P 1'
#
loop_
_entity.id
_entity.type
_entity.pdbx_description
1 polymer ?
#
loop_
_entity_poly.entity_id
_entity_poly.type
_entity_poly.pdbx_seq_one_letter_code
_entity_poly.pdbx_strand_id
1 'polypeptide(L)'
;MTSFAWATAESPDAPVAVLLPGVGYTVQGPLLYWCAVLLAERGWHVQAVDWTVDEAAQAHPHSFVERAVTSAFDASPPSSRRLIVAKSFGTWALPWARRQQVPGVWLTPLLSEPAVSAALQEATAADLAVGGDADAFWQPENVTGTDARMITVPGAGHSLTIPGDWRGSLDLQTNLLAEVARHVDAG
;
A
#
# COMPACT_ATOMS: atom_id res chain seq x y z
N MET A 1 11.94 -13.44 4.86
CA MET A 1 10.57 -12.89 4.70
C MET A 1 9.67 -13.58 5.69
N THR A 2 9.00 -12.82 6.53
CA THR A 2 8.04 -13.28 7.55
C THR A 2 6.82 -12.36 7.54
N SER A 3 5.70 -12.82 8.12
CA SER A 3 4.58 -11.96 8.43
C SER A 3 4.14 -12.17 9.87
N PHE A 4 3.53 -11.16 10.48
CA PHE A 4 3.06 -11.21 11.86
C PHE A 4 1.80 -10.38 12.01
N ALA A 5 0.94 -10.77 12.97
CA ALA A 5 -0.21 -9.96 13.33
C ALA A 5 0.28 -8.69 14.06
N TRP A 6 0.15 -7.53 13.40
CA TRP A 6 0.43 -6.22 14.01
C TRP A 6 -0.69 -5.82 14.97
N ALA A 7 -1.94 -6.14 14.57
CA ALA A 7 -3.12 -6.02 15.43
C ALA A 7 -4.08 -7.18 15.16
N THR A 8 -4.66 -7.73 16.21
CA THR A 8 -5.69 -8.76 16.12
C THR A 8 -7.05 -8.15 16.41
N ALA A 9 -8.01 -8.47 15.56
CA ALA A 9 -9.40 -8.06 15.80
C ALA A 9 -10.09 -9.05 16.76
N GLU A 10 -11.03 -8.55 17.54
CA GLU A 10 -11.83 -9.39 18.46
C GLU A 10 -12.95 -10.15 17.74
N SER A 11 -13.49 -9.58 16.66
CA SER A 11 -14.56 -10.20 15.88
C SER A 11 -14.03 -11.30 14.97
N PRO A 12 -14.64 -12.48 14.92
CA PRO A 12 -14.27 -13.54 13.97
C PRO A 12 -14.55 -13.17 12.51
N ASP A 13 -15.45 -12.21 12.26
CA ASP A 13 -15.81 -11.73 10.94
C ASP A 13 -15.08 -10.41 10.57
N ALA A 14 -14.03 -10.07 11.32
CA ALA A 14 -13.28 -8.86 11.10
C ALA A 14 -12.68 -8.80 9.69
N PRO A 15 -12.64 -7.61 9.06
CA PRO A 15 -11.91 -7.43 7.82
C PRO A 15 -10.40 -7.61 8.05
N VAL A 16 -9.69 -8.03 7.01
CA VAL A 16 -8.24 -8.30 7.06
C VAL A 16 -7.49 -7.37 6.15
N ALA A 17 -6.50 -6.67 6.69
CA ALA A 17 -5.57 -5.85 5.92
C ALA A 17 -4.15 -6.43 5.96
N VAL A 18 -3.48 -6.48 4.80
CA VAL A 18 -2.07 -6.86 4.68
C VAL A 18 -1.24 -5.62 4.34
N LEU A 19 -0.20 -5.37 5.15
CA LEU A 19 0.72 -4.24 4.95
C LEU A 19 2.02 -4.73 4.32
N LEU A 20 2.38 -4.12 3.18
CA LEU A 20 3.56 -4.47 2.37
C LEU A 20 4.52 -3.27 2.31
N PRO A 21 5.73 -3.36 2.90
CA PRO A 21 6.67 -2.25 2.93
C PRO A 21 7.45 -2.07 1.62
N GLY A 22 8.24 -1.00 1.54
CA GLY A 22 9.22 -0.76 0.49
C GLY A 22 10.59 -1.37 0.78
N VAL A 23 11.55 -1.14 -0.12
CA VAL A 23 12.97 -1.48 0.11
C VAL A 23 13.52 -0.60 1.23
N GLY A 24 14.16 -1.23 2.24
CA GLY A 24 14.69 -0.49 3.39
C GLY A 24 13.64 0.23 4.23
N TYR A 25 12.38 -0.09 4.03
CA TYR A 25 11.24 0.44 4.78
C TYR A 25 10.55 -0.68 5.54
N THR A 26 10.01 -0.39 6.70
CA THR A 26 9.25 -1.35 7.51
C THR A 26 7.87 -0.82 7.83
N VAL A 27 7.02 -1.65 8.40
CA VAL A 27 5.70 -1.21 8.91
C VAL A 27 5.79 -0.25 10.08
N GLN A 28 6.98 -0.08 10.69
CA GLN A 28 7.27 0.97 11.68
C GLN A 28 7.52 2.34 11.05
N GLY A 29 7.71 2.41 9.75
CA GLY A 29 7.83 3.68 9.04
C GLY A 29 6.50 4.45 9.04
N PRO A 30 6.53 5.79 9.12
CA PRO A 30 5.36 6.62 9.45
C PRO A 30 4.12 6.31 8.62
N LEU A 31 4.26 6.16 7.32
CA LEU A 31 3.11 5.95 6.42
C LEU A 31 2.38 4.64 6.71
N LEU A 32 3.12 3.52 6.85
CA LEU A 32 2.51 2.23 7.14
C LEU A 32 2.09 2.10 8.59
N TYR A 33 2.87 2.65 9.52
CA TYR A 33 2.54 2.64 10.93
C TYR A 33 1.17 3.29 11.21
N TRP A 34 0.95 4.49 10.69
CA TRP A 34 -0.32 5.18 10.90
C TRP A 34 -1.48 4.55 10.13
N CYS A 35 -1.24 3.94 8.96
CA CYS A 35 -2.25 3.11 8.31
C CYS A 35 -2.63 1.89 9.17
N ALA A 36 -1.65 1.24 9.81
CA ALA A 36 -1.90 0.11 10.70
C ALA A 36 -2.73 0.53 11.94
N VAL A 37 -2.38 1.65 12.58
CA VAL A 37 -3.15 2.22 13.70
C VAL A 37 -4.58 2.52 13.28
N LEU A 38 -4.74 3.23 12.15
CA LEU A 38 -6.04 3.60 11.60
C LEU A 38 -6.94 2.39 11.34
N LEU A 39 -6.40 1.33 10.78
CA LEU A 39 -7.13 0.09 10.48
C LEU A 39 -7.49 -0.65 11.78
N ALA A 40 -6.56 -0.76 12.72
CA ALA A 40 -6.79 -1.41 14.01
C ALA A 40 -7.91 -0.71 14.81
N GLU A 41 -7.93 0.64 14.84
CA GLU A 41 -8.99 1.41 15.48
C GLU A 41 -10.38 1.19 14.84
N ARG A 42 -10.40 0.72 13.59
CA ARG A 42 -11.61 0.35 12.85
C ARG A 42 -11.97 -1.14 12.93
N GLY A 43 -11.29 -1.87 13.81
CA GLY A 43 -11.57 -3.27 14.06
C GLY A 43 -11.05 -4.23 12.98
N TRP A 44 -10.09 -3.79 12.15
CA TRP A 44 -9.43 -4.68 11.19
C TRP A 44 -8.40 -5.58 11.88
N HIS A 45 -8.32 -6.83 11.44
CA HIS A 45 -7.11 -7.61 11.65
C HIS A 45 -6.03 -7.09 10.71
N VAL A 46 -4.88 -6.71 11.26
CA VAL A 46 -3.78 -6.12 10.49
C VAL A 46 -2.59 -7.08 10.49
N GLN A 47 -2.28 -7.64 9.33
CA GLN A 47 -1.13 -8.51 9.10
C GLN A 47 -0.01 -7.72 8.45
N ALA A 48 1.13 -7.63 9.10
CA ALA A 48 2.30 -6.92 8.60
C ALA A 48 3.31 -7.89 8.00
N VAL A 49 3.88 -7.51 6.86
CA VAL A 49 4.99 -8.25 6.25
C VAL A 49 6.31 -7.59 6.63
N ASP A 50 7.28 -8.41 7.02
CA ASP A 50 8.67 -8.02 7.23
C ASP A 50 9.57 -8.80 6.29
N TRP A 51 10.39 -8.08 5.51
CA TRP A 51 11.30 -8.64 4.53
C TRP A 51 12.59 -7.85 4.38
N THR A 52 13.62 -8.54 3.93
CA THR A 52 14.81 -7.92 3.35
C THR A 52 14.74 -8.12 1.84
N VAL A 53 14.80 -7.04 1.09
CA VAL A 53 14.83 -7.06 -0.38
C VAL A 53 16.29 -7.11 -0.81
N ASP A 54 16.77 -8.31 -1.11
CA ASP A 54 18.10 -8.58 -1.66
C ASP A 54 18.12 -8.50 -3.20
N GLU A 55 19.28 -8.74 -3.81
CA GLU A 55 19.43 -8.73 -5.27
C GLU A 55 18.51 -9.74 -5.97
N ALA A 56 18.29 -10.91 -5.38
CA ALA A 56 17.40 -11.92 -5.96
C ALA A 56 15.92 -11.48 -5.92
N ALA A 57 15.51 -10.83 -4.83
CA ALA A 57 14.18 -10.22 -4.72
C ALA A 57 14.00 -9.06 -5.71
N GLN A 58 15.04 -8.24 -5.91
CA GLN A 58 15.03 -7.15 -6.89
C GLN A 58 15.00 -7.66 -8.35
N ALA A 59 15.67 -8.76 -8.64
CA ALA A 59 15.66 -9.38 -9.97
C ALA A 59 14.28 -10.00 -10.31
N HIS A 60 13.53 -10.43 -9.30
CA HIS A 60 12.22 -11.09 -9.48
C HIS A 60 11.16 -10.49 -8.55
N PRO A 61 10.91 -9.17 -8.60
CA PRO A 61 10.09 -8.47 -7.60
C PRO A 61 8.64 -8.96 -7.59
N HIS A 62 8.05 -9.20 -8.75
CA HIS A 62 6.68 -9.69 -8.89
C HIS A 62 6.47 -10.99 -8.11
N SER A 63 7.26 -12.02 -8.40
CA SER A 63 7.12 -13.33 -7.75
C SER A 63 7.49 -13.30 -6.26
N PHE A 64 8.41 -12.41 -5.87
CA PHE A 64 8.78 -12.22 -4.47
C PHE A 64 7.61 -11.63 -3.66
N VAL A 65 7.01 -10.53 -4.16
CA VAL A 65 5.91 -9.86 -3.48
C VAL A 65 4.63 -10.69 -3.53
N GLU A 66 4.36 -11.40 -4.64
CA GLU A 66 3.22 -12.31 -4.76
C GLU A 66 3.25 -13.42 -3.71
N ARG A 67 4.40 -14.07 -3.49
CA ARG A 67 4.54 -15.05 -2.40
C ARG A 67 4.32 -14.44 -1.03
N ALA A 68 4.81 -13.21 -0.82
CA ALA A 68 4.66 -12.51 0.45
C ALA A 68 3.20 -12.20 0.79
N VAL A 69 2.47 -11.62 -0.15
CA VAL A 69 1.07 -11.23 0.06
C VAL A 69 0.18 -12.48 0.22
N THR A 70 0.41 -13.53 -0.57
CA THR A 70 -0.30 -14.80 -0.43
C THR A 70 -0.07 -15.40 0.95
N SER A 71 1.20 -15.56 1.36
CA SER A 71 1.53 -16.10 2.68
C SER A 71 0.98 -15.26 3.83
N ALA A 72 0.91 -13.93 3.69
CA ALA A 72 0.35 -13.06 4.71
C ALA A 72 -1.16 -13.23 4.86
N PHE A 73 -1.91 -13.36 3.76
CA PHE A 73 -3.33 -13.65 3.83
C PHE A 73 -3.60 -15.08 4.35
N ASP A 74 -2.80 -16.07 3.97
CA ASP A 74 -2.92 -17.44 4.45
C ASP A 74 -2.66 -17.56 5.97
N ALA A 75 -1.80 -16.69 6.51
CA ALA A 75 -1.51 -16.59 7.95
C ALA A 75 -2.56 -15.78 8.74
N SER A 76 -3.48 -15.11 8.05
CA SER A 76 -4.53 -14.28 8.66
C SER A 76 -5.81 -15.08 8.85
N PRO A 77 -6.73 -14.65 9.75
CA PRO A 77 -8.08 -15.21 9.81
C PRO A 77 -8.79 -15.12 8.45
N PRO A 78 -9.64 -16.09 8.10
CA PRO A 78 -10.44 -16.02 6.88
C PRO A 78 -11.39 -14.81 6.92
N SER A 79 -11.43 -14.04 5.85
CA SER A 79 -12.32 -12.88 5.73
C SER A 79 -12.73 -12.64 4.28
N SER A 80 -13.98 -12.25 4.08
CA SER A 80 -14.50 -11.81 2.78
C SER A 80 -14.13 -10.36 2.48
N ARG A 81 -13.83 -9.55 3.50
CA ARG A 81 -13.35 -8.15 3.34
C ARG A 81 -11.84 -8.11 3.51
N ARG A 82 -11.13 -7.90 2.41
CA ARG A 82 -9.67 -7.85 2.36
C ARG A 82 -9.19 -6.53 1.80
N LEU A 83 -8.05 -6.05 2.29
CA LEU A 83 -7.40 -4.83 1.83
C LEU A 83 -5.89 -5.04 1.79
N ILE A 84 -5.22 -4.42 0.81
CA ILE A 84 -3.76 -4.29 0.82
C ILE A 84 -3.42 -2.82 1.08
N VAL A 85 -2.45 -2.57 1.96
CA VAL A 85 -1.78 -1.26 2.07
C VAL A 85 -0.31 -1.47 1.71
N ALA A 86 0.10 -0.98 0.56
CA ALA A 86 1.43 -1.23 0.04
C ALA A 86 2.19 0.08 -0.22
N LYS A 87 3.49 0.09 0.10
CA LYS A 87 4.38 1.22 -0.19
C LYS A 87 5.49 0.80 -1.15
N SER A 88 5.75 1.62 -2.19
CA SER A 88 6.92 1.49 -3.06
C SER A 88 7.07 0.07 -3.60
N PHE A 89 8.14 -0.66 -3.26
CA PHE A 89 8.37 -2.04 -3.69
C PHE A 89 7.19 -2.97 -3.38
N GLY A 90 6.48 -2.75 -2.27
CA GLY A 90 5.26 -3.51 -1.95
C GLY A 90 4.17 -3.40 -3.01
N THR A 91 4.18 -2.36 -3.85
CA THR A 91 3.18 -2.16 -4.91
C THR A 91 3.31 -3.13 -6.09
N TRP A 92 4.37 -3.93 -6.15
CA TRP A 92 4.42 -5.12 -7.00
C TRP A 92 3.32 -6.15 -6.66
N ALA A 93 2.57 -5.94 -5.58
CA ALA A 93 1.35 -6.70 -5.29
C ALA A 93 0.16 -6.33 -6.20
N LEU A 94 0.19 -5.20 -6.90
CA LEU A 94 -0.92 -4.76 -7.77
C LEU A 94 -1.41 -5.81 -8.76
N PRO A 95 -0.55 -6.49 -9.56
CA PRO A 95 -1.00 -7.53 -10.48
C PRO A 95 -1.68 -8.71 -9.75
N TRP A 96 -1.19 -9.08 -8.57
CA TRP A 96 -1.83 -10.11 -7.74
C TRP A 96 -3.19 -9.63 -7.23
N ALA A 97 -3.25 -8.40 -6.72
CA ALA A 97 -4.47 -7.79 -6.19
C ALA A 97 -5.59 -7.75 -7.25
N ARG A 98 -5.26 -7.44 -8.51
CA ARG A 98 -6.24 -7.46 -9.62
C ARG A 98 -6.78 -8.86 -9.86
N ARG A 99 -5.89 -9.87 -9.96
CA ARG A 99 -6.31 -11.27 -10.17
C ARG A 99 -7.17 -11.81 -9.02
N GLN A 100 -6.91 -11.38 -7.78
CA GLN A 100 -7.64 -11.80 -6.59
C GLN A 100 -8.83 -10.89 -6.22
N GLN A 101 -9.05 -9.81 -6.98
CA GLN A 101 -10.09 -8.81 -6.72
C GLN A 101 -10.00 -8.22 -5.30
N VAL A 102 -8.78 -8.00 -4.81
CA VAL A 102 -8.52 -7.37 -3.52
C VAL A 102 -8.19 -5.90 -3.74
N PRO A 103 -8.98 -4.96 -3.17
CA PRO A 103 -8.69 -3.54 -3.26
C PRO A 103 -7.44 -3.15 -2.47
N GLY A 104 -6.89 -1.97 -2.76
CA GLY A 104 -5.70 -1.51 -2.09
C GLY A 104 -5.54 0.00 -1.94
N VAL A 105 -4.70 0.34 -0.96
CA VAL A 105 -4.11 1.68 -0.79
C VAL A 105 -2.64 1.58 -1.22
N TRP A 106 -2.31 2.25 -2.32
CA TRP A 106 -1.04 2.17 -3.01
C TRP A 106 -0.25 3.45 -2.78
N LEU A 107 0.68 3.42 -1.82
CA LEU A 107 1.50 4.57 -1.41
C LEU A 107 2.80 4.59 -2.21
N THR A 108 3.04 5.67 -2.94
CA THR A 108 4.18 5.85 -3.84
C THR A 108 4.41 4.64 -4.76
N PRO A 109 3.39 4.23 -5.54
CA PRO A 109 3.51 3.08 -6.41
C PRO A 109 4.55 3.33 -7.50
N LEU A 110 5.23 2.24 -7.89
CA LEU A 110 6.28 2.26 -8.90
C LEU A 110 5.67 2.31 -10.31
N LEU A 111 5.06 3.44 -10.69
CA LEU A 111 4.38 3.59 -11.98
C LEU A 111 5.33 3.65 -13.18
N SER A 112 6.63 3.78 -12.95
CA SER A 112 7.68 3.56 -13.96
C SER A 112 7.80 2.09 -14.37
N GLU A 113 7.24 1.17 -13.58
CA GLU A 113 7.27 -0.27 -13.84
C GLU A 113 6.02 -0.68 -14.63
N PRO A 114 6.16 -1.19 -15.88
CA PRO A 114 5.01 -1.47 -16.75
C PRO A 114 3.96 -2.41 -16.14
N ALA A 115 4.38 -3.41 -15.37
CA ALA A 115 3.44 -4.35 -14.75
C ALA A 115 2.62 -3.70 -13.62
N VAL A 116 3.21 -2.73 -12.90
CA VAL A 116 2.53 -1.99 -11.82
C VAL A 116 1.55 -0.99 -12.41
N SER A 117 1.98 -0.19 -13.41
CA SER A 117 1.12 0.79 -14.07
C SER A 117 -0.04 0.12 -14.82
N ALA A 118 0.20 -0.97 -15.57
CA ALA A 118 -0.85 -1.73 -16.23
C ALA A 118 -1.88 -2.30 -15.23
N ALA A 119 -1.43 -2.83 -14.10
CA ALA A 119 -2.35 -3.33 -13.08
C ALA A 119 -3.16 -2.20 -12.41
N LEU A 120 -2.59 -1.00 -12.26
CA LEU A 120 -3.34 0.15 -11.75
C LEU A 120 -4.34 0.70 -12.77
N GLN A 121 -4.10 0.54 -14.07
CA GLN A 121 -5.11 0.86 -15.10
C GLN A 121 -6.38 0.02 -14.95
N GLU A 122 -6.24 -1.22 -14.52
CA GLU A 122 -7.35 -2.15 -14.29
C GLU A 122 -7.97 -2.02 -12.89
N ALA A 123 -7.46 -1.08 -12.07
CA ALA A 123 -7.95 -0.86 -10.72
C ALA A 123 -9.33 -0.19 -10.73
N THR A 124 -10.05 -0.34 -9.64
CA THR A 124 -11.43 0.11 -9.48
C THR A 124 -11.54 1.30 -8.53
N ALA A 125 -12.72 1.86 -8.38
CA ALA A 125 -13.00 2.91 -7.39
C ALA A 125 -12.73 2.48 -5.93
N ALA A 126 -12.57 1.18 -5.67
CA ALA A 126 -12.15 0.65 -4.38
C ALA A 126 -10.64 0.73 -4.14
N ASP A 127 -9.87 1.27 -5.09
CA ASP A 127 -8.43 1.46 -4.99
C ASP A 127 -8.06 2.94 -4.82
N LEU A 128 -7.08 3.21 -3.98
CA LEU A 128 -6.49 4.54 -3.78
C LEU A 128 -5.00 4.48 -4.09
N ALA A 129 -4.52 5.32 -5.01
CA ALA A 129 -3.10 5.49 -5.29
C ALA A 129 -2.64 6.91 -4.95
N VAL A 130 -1.53 7.04 -4.24
CA VAL A 130 -0.98 8.33 -3.83
C VAL A 130 0.51 8.39 -4.12
N GLY A 131 0.95 9.45 -4.79
CA GLY A 131 2.36 9.72 -5.06
C GLY A 131 2.66 11.21 -5.07
N GLY A 132 3.92 11.56 -5.03
CA GLY A 132 4.37 12.96 -5.10
C GLY A 132 4.85 13.32 -6.50
N ASP A 133 4.64 14.55 -6.95
CA ASP A 133 5.10 14.99 -8.28
C ASP A 133 6.62 15.20 -8.37
N ALA A 134 7.33 15.21 -7.23
CA ALA A 134 8.78 15.17 -7.18
C ALA A 134 9.35 13.75 -7.02
N ASP A 135 8.51 12.71 -7.11
CA ASP A 135 8.91 11.30 -7.09
C ASP A 135 9.09 10.78 -8.52
N ALA A 136 10.31 10.37 -8.89
CA ALA A 136 10.60 9.86 -10.22
C ALA A 136 9.84 8.57 -10.59
N PHE A 137 9.34 7.82 -9.58
CA PHE A 137 8.53 6.62 -9.80
C PHE A 137 7.04 6.93 -9.98
N TRP A 138 6.56 8.09 -9.53
CA TRP A 138 5.19 8.52 -9.73
C TRP A 138 5.02 9.11 -11.13
N GLN A 139 4.56 8.30 -12.06
CA GLN A 139 4.36 8.65 -13.46
C GLN A 139 2.88 8.38 -13.83
N PRO A 140 1.95 9.23 -13.36
CA PRO A 140 0.51 9.02 -13.56
C PRO A 140 0.11 9.01 -15.05
N GLU A 141 0.91 9.59 -15.94
CA GLU A 141 0.74 9.53 -17.38
C GLU A 141 0.83 8.09 -17.95
N ASN A 142 1.49 7.18 -17.25
CA ASN A 142 1.53 5.75 -17.61
C ASN A 142 0.25 5.00 -17.23
N VAL A 143 -0.68 5.67 -16.55
CA VAL A 143 -1.95 5.08 -16.09
C VAL A 143 -3.11 5.87 -16.72
N THR A 144 -3.75 5.28 -17.73
CA THR A 144 -4.85 5.93 -18.45
C THR A 144 -6.15 5.13 -18.29
N GLY A 145 -7.25 5.84 -18.02
CA GLY A 145 -8.57 5.22 -17.97
C GLY A 145 -8.84 4.34 -16.74
N THR A 146 -8.08 4.51 -15.66
CA THR A 146 -8.33 3.83 -14.38
C THR A 146 -9.55 4.43 -13.66
N ASP A 147 -10.30 3.58 -12.96
CA ASP A 147 -11.33 4.02 -12.02
C ASP A 147 -10.77 4.23 -10.60
N ALA A 148 -9.50 3.87 -10.35
CA ALA A 148 -8.86 4.13 -9.07
C ALA A 148 -8.77 5.62 -8.79
N ARG A 149 -8.97 5.98 -7.52
CA ARG A 149 -8.72 7.36 -7.07
C ARG A 149 -7.22 7.61 -7.01
N MET A 150 -6.72 8.52 -7.83
CA MET A 150 -5.32 8.92 -7.84
C MET A 150 -5.13 10.29 -7.20
N ILE A 151 -4.16 10.42 -6.30
CA ILE A 151 -3.81 11.68 -5.62
C ILE A 151 -2.34 11.99 -5.89
N THR A 152 -2.08 13.09 -6.59
CA THR A 152 -0.74 13.64 -6.74
C THR A 152 -0.51 14.73 -5.70
N VAL A 153 0.56 14.59 -4.93
CA VAL A 153 0.92 15.52 -3.85
C VAL A 153 2.00 16.47 -4.34
N PRO A 154 1.73 17.78 -4.44
CA PRO A 154 2.70 18.74 -4.93
C PRO A 154 3.96 18.84 -4.08
N GLY A 155 5.14 18.84 -4.71
CA GLY A 155 6.45 18.99 -4.09
C GLY A 155 6.92 17.79 -3.27
N ALA A 156 6.12 16.74 -3.14
CA ALA A 156 6.47 15.57 -2.35
C ALA A 156 7.33 14.58 -3.16
N GLY A 157 8.39 14.08 -2.54
CA GLY A 157 9.21 13.00 -3.07
C GLY A 157 8.67 11.60 -2.71
N HIS A 158 9.48 10.56 -2.98
CA HIS A 158 9.14 9.15 -2.78
C HIS A 158 8.78 8.76 -1.34
N SER A 159 9.14 9.56 -0.35
CA SER A 159 8.77 9.37 1.06
C SER A 159 7.49 10.10 1.45
N LEU A 160 6.81 10.77 0.51
CA LEU A 160 5.71 11.71 0.76
C LEU A 160 6.11 12.76 1.81
N THR A 161 7.30 13.33 1.58
CA THR A 161 7.84 14.45 2.33
C THR A 161 8.29 15.55 1.39
N ILE A 162 8.25 16.80 1.85
CA ILE A 162 8.72 17.97 1.13
C ILE A 162 10.15 18.28 1.61
N PRO A 163 11.16 18.23 0.73
CA PRO A 163 12.54 18.53 1.12
C PRO A 163 12.68 19.91 1.76
N GLY A 164 13.30 19.97 2.94
CA GLY A 164 13.53 21.21 3.67
C GLY A 164 12.32 21.73 4.46
N ASP A 165 11.16 21.12 4.35
CA ASP A 165 9.95 21.49 5.08
C ASP A 165 9.37 20.29 5.86
N TRP A 166 9.89 20.06 7.05
CA TRP A 166 9.42 18.95 7.88
C TRP A 166 8.01 19.19 8.45
N ARG A 167 7.62 20.47 8.69
CA ARG A 167 6.26 20.79 9.19
C ARG A 167 5.23 20.56 8.09
N GLY A 168 5.45 21.11 6.91
CA GLY A 168 4.60 20.85 5.75
C GLY A 168 4.51 19.36 5.42
N SER A 169 5.61 18.61 5.60
CA SER A 169 5.61 17.15 5.43
C SER A 169 4.72 16.42 6.44
N LEU A 170 4.66 16.85 7.70
CA LEU A 170 3.74 16.28 8.70
C LEU A 170 2.28 16.62 8.39
N ASP A 171 1.99 17.87 8.01
CA ASP A 171 0.64 18.30 7.62
C ASP A 171 0.17 17.51 6.39
N LEU A 172 1.05 17.31 5.42
CA LEU A 172 0.79 16.49 4.24
C LEU A 172 0.44 15.05 4.63
N GLN A 173 1.24 14.41 5.47
CA GLN A 173 0.99 13.04 5.91
C GLN A 173 -0.31 12.93 6.72
N THR A 174 -0.62 13.92 7.54
CA THR A 174 -1.89 13.99 8.27
C THR A 174 -3.09 14.04 7.31
N ASN A 175 -3.01 14.91 6.29
CA ASN A 175 -4.05 15.03 5.26
C ASN A 175 -4.19 13.74 4.45
N LEU A 176 -3.06 13.11 4.09
CA LEU A 176 -3.06 11.81 3.41
C LEU A 176 -3.75 10.72 4.23
N LEU A 177 -3.44 10.62 5.52
CA LEU A 177 -4.09 9.64 6.40
C LEU A 177 -5.59 9.88 6.54
N ALA A 178 -6.03 11.14 6.50
CA ALA A 178 -7.46 11.46 6.43
C ALA A 178 -8.11 11.00 5.11
N GLU A 179 -7.37 11.04 3.98
CA GLU A 179 -7.84 10.47 2.71
C GLU A 179 -7.92 8.94 2.77
N VAL A 180 -6.91 8.29 3.34
CA VAL A 180 -6.92 6.83 3.56
C VAL A 180 -8.09 6.44 4.45
N ALA A 181 -8.33 7.18 5.54
CA ALA A 181 -9.46 6.93 6.45
C ALA A 181 -10.80 6.99 5.70
N ARG A 182 -11.03 8.06 4.94
CA ARG A 182 -12.26 8.21 4.13
C ARG A 182 -12.44 7.10 3.10
N HIS A 183 -11.35 6.68 2.48
CA HIS A 183 -11.37 5.60 1.49
C HIS A 183 -11.74 4.27 2.14
N VAL A 184 -11.15 3.93 3.29
CA VAL A 184 -11.44 2.70 4.05
C VAL A 184 -12.87 2.69 4.60
N ASP A 185 -13.38 3.86 5.02
CA ASP A 185 -14.74 4.01 5.58
C ASP A 185 -15.84 3.94 4.49
N ALA A 186 -15.49 4.17 3.22
CA ALA A 186 -16.44 4.13 2.09
C ALA A 186 -16.61 2.73 1.46
N GLY A 187 -15.71 1.79 1.71
CA GLY A 187 -15.70 0.40 1.19
C GLY A 187 -16.04 -0.59 2.27
#